data_511d3b34215d564567f431187b354384
#
_entry.id   511d3b34215d564567f431187b354384
#
_cell.length_a   1.000
_cell.length_b   1.000
_cell.length_c   1.000
_cell.angle_alpha   90.00
_cell.angle_beta   90.00
_cell.angle_gamma   90.00
#
_symmetry.space_group_name_H-M   'P 1'
#
loop_
_entity.id
_entity.type
_entity.pdbx_description
1 polymer ?
#
loop_
_entity_poly.entity_id
_entity_poly.type
_entity_poly.pdbx_seq_one_letter_code
_entity_poly.pdbx_strand_id
1 'polypeptide(L)'
;NCSFICTDPKGEILRSCGQMLKNNGYNVKVINLLEMDKSDCYNPFSYIREETDVVKLITNLISNTTPKGSTPSDPFWEKAEGLFLQAIFYYVWLEVQPAKRNFETVLKLLGEAEVKEPGKASKLDVRMKFLEESSPLGANHPAVKQYNKCMRGAGDTVRSIIISANSRLAFLENKQVLRLLSKDELNLSDIGIGVNGDGETKTALFCVIPDSDKSYNFIIGMLYTQIFQEL
;
A
#
# COMPACT_ATOMS: atom_id res chain seq x y z
N ASN A 1 -2.13 32.22 -3.63
CA ASN A 1 -3.03 31.10 -3.38
C ASN A 1 -2.60 29.90 -4.24
N CYS A 2 -2.11 28.84 -3.60
CA CYS A 2 -1.74 27.56 -4.24
C CYS A 2 -2.20 26.40 -3.38
N SER A 3 -2.36 25.22 -3.97
CA SER A 3 -2.45 23.97 -3.22
C SER A 3 -1.12 23.70 -2.52
N PHE A 4 -1.15 23.01 -1.39
CA PHE A 4 0.06 22.68 -0.65
C PHE A 4 -0.11 21.42 0.19
N ILE A 5 1.02 20.85 0.57
CA ILE A 5 1.13 19.72 1.49
C ILE A 5 1.94 20.19 2.68
N CYS A 6 1.45 19.93 3.88
CA CYS A 6 2.08 20.32 5.13
C CYS A 6 2.34 19.11 6.01
N THR A 7 3.60 18.84 6.35
CA THR A 7 3.95 17.91 7.43
C THR A 7 3.78 18.62 8.76
N ASP A 8 2.87 18.13 9.60
CA ASP A 8 2.47 18.76 10.87
C ASP A 8 2.62 17.76 12.03
N PRO A 9 3.83 17.67 12.67
CA PRO A 9 4.15 16.59 13.59
C PRO A 9 3.20 16.45 14.78
N LYS A 10 2.55 17.53 15.21
CA LYS A 10 1.63 17.53 16.35
C LYS A 10 0.21 17.96 16.01
N GLY A 11 -0.08 18.24 14.76
CA GLY A 11 -1.35 18.76 14.31
C GLY A 11 -1.62 20.22 14.78
N GLU A 12 -0.58 20.95 15.18
CA GLU A 12 -0.73 22.34 15.68
C GLU A 12 -1.08 23.30 14.57
N ILE A 13 -0.47 23.12 13.39
CA ILE A 13 -0.73 23.95 12.20
C ILE A 13 -2.17 23.73 11.73
N LEU A 14 -2.59 22.47 11.61
CA LEU A 14 -3.96 22.13 11.24
C LEU A 14 -4.98 22.75 12.22
N ARG A 15 -4.74 22.64 13.52
CA ARG A 15 -5.63 23.23 14.53
C ARG A 15 -5.71 24.75 14.46
N SER A 16 -4.60 25.43 14.14
CA SER A 16 -4.55 26.89 14.10
C SER A 16 -5.12 27.47 12.82
N CYS A 17 -4.92 26.85 11.66
CA CYS A 17 -5.32 27.43 10.37
C CYS A 17 -6.31 26.60 9.57
N GLY A 18 -6.61 25.36 9.93
CA GLY A 18 -7.47 24.48 9.14
C GLY A 18 -8.88 25.05 8.90
N GLN A 19 -9.51 25.62 9.94
CA GLN A 19 -10.84 26.25 9.77
C GLN A 19 -10.77 27.53 8.92
N MET A 20 -9.72 28.32 9.09
CA MET A 20 -9.50 29.52 8.27
C MET A 20 -9.36 29.14 6.78
N LEU A 21 -8.62 28.09 6.46
CA LEU A 21 -8.45 27.59 5.10
C LEU A 21 -9.80 27.13 4.50
N LYS A 22 -10.59 26.37 5.26
CA LYS A 22 -11.94 25.97 4.83
C LYS A 22 -12.83 27.18 4.55
N ASN A 23 -12.81 28.19 5.43
CA ASN A 23 -13.57 29.42 5.25
C ASN A 23 -13.13 30.24 4.02
N ASN A 24 -11.88 30.05 3.57
CA ASN A 24 -11.32 30.66 2.37
C ASN A 24 -11.42 29.76 1.11
N GLY A 25 -12.26 28.73 1.14
CA GLY A 25 -12.57 27.89 -0.01
C GLY A 25 -11.55 26.79 -0.31
N TYR A 26 -10.61 26.49 0.61
CA TYR A 26 -9.72 25.35 0.44
C TYR A 26 -10.43 24.03 0.71
N ASN A 27 -10.16 23.04 -0.13
CA ASN A 27 -10.41 21.63 0.17
C ASN A 27 -9.35 21.16 1.16
N VAL A 28 -9.70 21.00 2.44
CA VAL A 28 -8.76 20.59 3.49
C VAL A 28 -8.85 19.08 3.68
N LYS A 29 -7.75 18.40 3.40
CA LYS A 29 -7.56 16.96 3.56
C LYS A 29 -6.55 16.67 4.66
N VAL A 30 -6.73 15.58 5.40
CA VAL A 30 -5.91 15.27 6.57
C VAL A 30 -5.57 13.78 6.61
N ILE A 31 -4.29 13.45 6.58
CA ILE A 31 -3.80 12.15 7.03
C ILE A 31 -3.29 12.31 8.47
N ASN A 32 -3.97 11.67 9.41
CA ASN A 32 -3.67 11.81 10.84
C ASN A 32 -3.23 10.45 11.41
N LEU A 33 -1.94 10.29 11.65
CA LEU A 33 -1.37 9.08 12.25
C LEU A 33 -1.33 9.13 13.79
N LEU A 34 -1.66 10.28 14.40
CA LEU A 34 -1.85 10.40 15.87
C LEU A 34 -3.24 9.93 16.28
N GLU A 35 -4.26 10.37 15.54
CA GLU A 35 -5.67 10.06 15.78
C GLU A 35 -6.27 9.50 14.50
N MET A 36 -5.94 8.25 14.16
CA MET A 36 -6.31 7.64 12.88
C MET A 36 -7.82 7.64 12.63
N ASP A 37 -8.64 7.61 13.67
CA ASP A 37 -10.10 7.67 13.55
C ASP A 37 -10.61 9.01 12.99
N LYS A 38 -9.81 10.08 13.11
CA LYS A 38 -10.10 11.42 12.58
C LYS A 38 -9.41 11.69 11.23
N SER A 39 -8.74 10.69 10.67
CA SER A 39 -8.06 10.79 9.38
C SER A 39 -8.99 10.56 8.21
N ASP A 40 -8.78 11.29 7.10
CA ASP A 40 -9.22 10.85 5.80
C ASP A 40 -8.54 9.54 5.45
N CYS A 41 -9.20 8.69 4.67
CA CYS A 41 -8.65 7.43 4.22
C CYS A 41 -7.80 7.64 2.96
N TYR A 42 -6.74 6.82 2.84
CA TYR A 42 -5.82 6.80 1.72
C TYR A 42 -5.62 5.36 1.26
N ASN A 43 -5.98 5.07 0.03
CA ASN A 43 -5.79 3.74 -0.54
C ASN A 43 -4.74 3.77 -1.66
N PRO A 44 -3.52 3.25 -1.44
CA PRO A 44 -2.48 3.23 -2.46
C PRO A 44 -2.86 2.53 -3.76
N PHE A 45 -3.79 1.56 -3.73
CA PHE A 45 -4.27 0.87 -4.94
C PHE A 45 -5.05 1.79 -5.88
N SER A 46 -5.60 2.90 -5.40
CA SER A 46 -6.33 3.88 -6.23
C SER A 46 -5.43 4.62 -7.21
N TYR A 47 -4.12 4.62 -6.98
CA TYR A 47 -3.10 5.32 -7.77
C TYR A 47 -2.23 4.37 -8.60
N ILE A 48 -2.58 3.10 -8.70
CA ILE A 48 -1.90 2.14 -9.58
C ILE A 48 -2.57 2.21 -10.96
N ARG A 49 -1.79 2.59 -11.97
CA ARG A 49 -2.23 2.71 -13.37
C ARG A 49 -1.56 1.70 -14.27
N GLU A 50 -0.33 1.31 -13.95
CA GLU A 50 0.47 0.37 -14.72
C GLU A 50 1.26 -0.60 -13.83
N GLU A 51 1.84 -1.66 -14.44
CA GLU A 51 2.59 -2.68 -13.70
C GLU A 51 3.78 -2.10 -12.91
N THR A 52 4.41 -1.05 -13.43
CA THR A 52 5.55 -0.40 -12.77
C THR A 52 5.15 0.27 -11.46
N ASP A 53 3.91 0.74 -11.32
CA ASP A 53 3.42 1.36 -10.09
C ASP A 53 3.28 0.34 -8.95
N VAL A 54 2.90 -0.89 -9.28
CA VAL A 54 2.89 -2.00 -8.32
C VAL A 54 4.30 -2.25 -7.79
N VAL A 55 5.31 -2.28 -8.68
CA VAL A 55 6.70 -2.49 -8.29
C VAL A 55 7.20 -1.34 -7.41
N LYS A 56 6.90 -0.08 -7.78
CA LYS A 56 7.27 1.11 -6.99
C LYS A 56 6.62 1.06 -5.59
N LEU A 57 5.33 0.72 -5.52
CA LEU A 57 4.59 0.61 -4.25
C LEU A 57 5.23 -0.44 -3.33
N ILE A 58 5.56 -1.62 -3.84
CA ILE A 58 6.20 -2.68 -3.07
C ILE A 58 7.62 -2.31 -2.65
N THR A 59 8.42 -1.72 -3.56
CA THR A 59 9.77 -1.26 -3.24
C THR A 59 9.74 -0.21 -2.13
N ASN A 60 8.80 0.74 -2.20
CA ASN A 60 8.61 1.75 -1.18
C ASN A 60 8.18 1.12 0.17
N LEU A 61 7.24 0.18 0.13
CA LEU A 61 6.78 -0.55 1.31
C LEU A 61 7.94 -1.30 1.99
N ILE A 62 8.73 -2.07 1.24
CA ILE A 62 9.88 -2.82 1.75
C ILE A 62 10.91 -1.85 2.36
N SER A 63 11.29 -0.80 1.63
CA SER A 63 12.30 0.17 2.09
C SER A 63 11.90 0.90 3.38
N ASN A 64 10.61 1.23 3.52
CA ASN A 64 10.13 1.97 4.69
C ASN A 64 9.76 1.05 5.89
N THR A 65 9.69 -0.26 5.69
CA THR A 65 9.43 -1.24 6.75
C THR A 65 10.68 -2.04 7.16
N THR A 66 11.80 -1.86 6.46
CA THR A 66 13.08 -2.46 6.85
C THR A 66 13.72 -1.62 7.97
N PRO A 67 14.08 -2.23 9.13
CA PRO A 67 14.67 -1.49 10.24
C PRO A 67 16.00 -0.82 9.84
N LYS A 68 16.15 0.47 10.16
CA LYS A 68 17.38 1.21 9.91
C LYS A 68 18.52 0.63 10.77
N GLY A 69 19.65 0.32 10.15
CA GLY A 69 20.83 -0.26 10.85
C GLY A 69 20.79 -1.77 11.00
N SER A 70 19.81 -2.47 10.44
CA SER A 70 19.90 -3.92 10.28
C SER A 70 21.10 -4.21 9.37
N THR A 71 21.92 -5.20 9.75
CA THR A 71 22.92 -5.77 8.83
C THR A 71 22.21 -6.15 7.54
N PRO A 72 22.76 -5.81 6.36
CA PRO A 72 22.15 -6.20 5.10
C PRO A 72 21.92 -7.71 5.14
N SER A 73 20.65 -8.12 5.13
CA SER A 73 20.32 -9.52 4.88
C SER A 73 20.81 -9.86 3.48
N ASP A 74 21.04 -11.15 3.23
CA ASP A 74 21.36 -11.60 1.87
C ASP A 74 20.32 -10.99 0.90
N PRO A 75 20.74 -10.26 -0.14
CA PRO A 75 19.84 -9.63 -1.12
C PRO A 75 18.85 -10.61 -1.77
N PHE A 76 19.12 -11.88 -1.68
CA PHE A 76 18.22 -12.96 -2.11
C PHE A 76 16.86 -12.88 -1.41
N TRP A 77 16.86 -12.76 -0.07
CA TRP A 77 15.61 -12.79 0.71
C TRP A 77 14.69 -11.62 0.39
N GLU A 78 15.24 -10.42 0.30
CA GLU A 78 14.49 -9.22 -0.04
C GLU A 78 13.89 -9.32 -1.45
N LYS A 79 14.68 -9.81 -2.43
CA LYS A 79 14.21 -10.02 -3.81
C LYS A 79 13.13 -11.09 -3.88
N ALA A 80 13.29 -12.20 -3.16
CA ALA A 80 12.33 -13.31 -3.16
C ALA A 80 11.01 -12.91 -2.49
N GLU A 81 11.07 -12.20 -1.36
CA GLU A 81 9.92 -11.60 -0.70
C GLU A 81 9.22 -10.58 -1.63
N GLY A 82 10.00 -9.73 -2.30
CA GLY A 82 9.49 -8.79 -3.28
C GLY A 82 8.72 -9.45 -4.43
N LEU A 83 9.19 -10.59 -4.96
CA LEU A 83 8.48 -11.37 -5.97
C LEU A 83 7.15 -11.92 -5.45
N PHE A 84 7.14 -12.43 -4.22
CA PHE A 84 5.94 -12.95 -3.59
C PHE A 84 4.89 -11.85 -3.37
N LEU A 85 5.31 -10.71 -2.82
CA LEU A 85 4.43 -9.55 -2.66
C LEU A 85 3.92 -9.03 -4.01
N GLN A 86 4.77 -8.97 -5.06
CA GLN A 86 4.35 -8.60 -6.40
C GLN A 86 3.23 -9.51 -6.92
N ALA A 87 3.34 -10.82 -6.72
CA ALA A 87 2.30 -11.76 -7.13
C ALA A 87 0.94 -11.43 -6.50
N ILE A 88 0.92 -11.14 -5.18
CA ILE A 88 -0.29 -10.80 -4.44
C ILE A 88 -0.84 -9.44 -4.86
N PHE A 89 0.02 -8.40 -4.97
CA PHE A 89 -0.41 -7.06 -5.33
C PHE A 89 -0.94 -6.99 -6.77
N TYR A 90 -0.30 -7.69 -7.72
CA TYR A 90 -0.83 -7.83 -9.09
C TYR A 90 -2.18 -8.53 -9.09
N TYR A 91 -2.35 -9.59 -8.29
CA TYR A 91 -3.64 -10.27 -8.17
C TYR A 91 -4.71 -9.30 -7.64
N VAL A 92 -4.42 -8.55 -6.56
CA VAL A 92 -5.38 -7.58 -6.01
C VAL A 92 -5.72 -6.50 -7.03
N TRP A 93 -4.74 -5.97 -7.74
CA TRP A 93 -4.95 -4.89 -8.70
C TRP A 93 -5.73 -5.33 -9.94
N LEU A 94 -5.40 -6.51 -10.50
CA LEU A 94 -5.95 -6.95 -11.78
C LEU A 94 -7.26 -7.76 -11.62
N GLU A 95 -7.34 -8.63 -10.62
CA GLU A 95 -8.39 -9.63 -10.51
C GLU A 95 -9.48 -9.30 -9.48
N VAL A 96 -9.19 -8.37 -8.56
CA VAL A 96 -10.15 -8.01 -7.52
C VAL A 96 -10.99 -6.82 -7.97
N GLN A 97 -12.28 -6.83 -7.62
CA GLN A 97 -13.17 -5.69 -7.89
C GLN A 97 -12.63 -4.39 -7.27
N PRO A 98 -12.74 -3.24 -7.94
CA PRO A 98 -12.14 -1.97 -7.50
C PRO A 98 -12.41 -1.61 -6.04
N ALA A 99 -13.64 -1.79 -5.56
CA ALA A 99 -14.03 -1.49 -4.17
C ALA A 99 -13.33 -2.36 -3.10
N LYS A 100 -12.68 -3.46 -3.51
CA LYS A 100 -11.95 -4.38 -2.63
C LYS A 100 -10.44 -4.40 -2.88
N ARG A 101 -9.93 -3.53 -3.74
CA ARG A 101 -8.50 -3.37 -3.99
C ARG A 101 -7.87 -2.57 -2.86
N ASN A 102 -7.50 -3.23 -1.79
CA ASN A 102 -6.92 -2.62 -0.58
C ASN A 102 -6.05 -3.60 0.19
N PHE A 103 -5.41 -3.13 1.25
CA PHE A 103 -4.52 -3.95 2.08
C PHE A 103 -5.23 -5.06 2.86
N GLU A 104 -6.52 -4.93 3.18
CA GLU A 104 -7.29 -6.01 3.79
C GLU A 104 -7.34 -7.25 2.88
N THR A 105 -7.52 -7.03 1.58
CA THR A 105 -7.49 -8.11 0.59
C THR A 105 -6.09 -8.69 0.43
N VAL A 106 -5.04 -7.86 0.50
CA VAL A 106 -3.64 -8.34 0.51
C VAL A 106 -3.41 -9.29 1.69
N LEU A 107 -3.76 -8.87 2.91
CA LEU A 107 -3.59 -9.71 4.12
C LEU A 107 -4.38 -11.01 4.04
N LYS A 108 -5.60 -10.97 3.50
CA LYS A 108 -6.40 -12.18 3.26
C LYS A 108 -5.67 -13.17 2.34
N LEU A 109 -5.10 -12.70 1.23
CA LEU A 109 -4.37 -13.55 0.29
C LEU A 109 -3.06 -14.09 0.90
N LEU A 110 -2.37 -13.29 1.73
CA LEU A 110 -1.22 -13.74 2.50
C LEU A 110 -1.59 -14.91 3.43
N GLY A 111 -2.70 -14.80 4.16
CA GLY A 111 -3.21 -15.90 5.00
C GLY A 111 -3.64 -17.13 4.19
N GLU A 112 -4.06 -16.97 2.92
CA GLU A 112 -4.37 -18.07 2.01
C GLU A 112 -3.10 -18.83 1.54
N ALA A 113 -1.91 -18.24 1.67
CA ALA A 113 -0.63 -18.88 1.33
C ALA A 113 -0.16 -19.90 2.37
N GLU A 114 -0.72 -19.87 3.58
CA GLU A 114 -0.35 -20.82 4.63
C GLU A 114 -0.80 -22.24 4.30
N VAL A 115 0.16 -23.17 4.32
CA VAL A 115 -0.11 -24.60 4.16
C VAL A 115 -0.51 -25.20 5.50
N LYS A 116 -1.76 -25.60 5.64
CA LYS A 116 -2.28 -26.20 6.88
C LYS A 116 -1.86 -27.64 7.11
N GLU A 117 -1.60 -28.39 6.02
CA GLU A 117 -1.21 -29.80 6.07
C GLU A 117 -0.01 -30.03 5.15
N PRO A 118 1.06 -30.70 5.65
CA PRO A 118 2.23 -31.01 4.84
C PRO A 118 1.85 -31.75 3.54
N GLY A 119 2.39 -31.29 2.41
CA GLY A 119 2.16 -31.92 1.11
C GLY A 119 0.85 -31.54 0.40
N LYS A 120 0.01 -30.68 1.00
CA LYS A 120 -1.17 -30.13 0.34
C LYS A 120 -0.90 -28.74 -0.23
N ALA A 121 -1.56 -28.42 -1.34
CA ALA A 121 -1.56 -27.09 -1.91
C ALA A 121 -2.27 -26.09 -0.96
N SER A 122 -1.73 -24.89 -0.83
CA SER A 122 -2.38 -23.79 -0.13
C SER A 122 -3.61 -23.29 -0.92
N LYS A 123 -4.47 -22.52 -0.28
CA LYS A 123 -5.59 -21.88 -0.99
C LYS A 123 -5.10 -20.91 -2.06
N LEU A 124 -3.97 -20.25 -1.81
CA LEU A 124 -3.36 -19.34 -2.78
C LEU A 124 -2.80 -20.10 -3.99
N ASP A 125 -2.20 -21.30 -3.81
CA ASP A 125 -1.79 -22.17 -4.92
C ASP A 125 -2.96 -22.50 -5.84
N VAL A 126 -4.07 -22.93 -5.26
CA VAL A 126 -5.30 -23.26 -6.00
C VAL A 126 -5.82 -22.04 -6.77
N ARG A 127 -5.81 -20.88 -6.15
CA ARG A 127 -6.25 -19.62 -6.74
C ARG A 127 -5.36 -19.19 -7.92
N MET A 128 -4.04 -19.26 -7.76
CA MET A 128 -3.08 -18.89 -8.82
C MET A 128 -3.14 -19.87 -9.98
N LYS A 129 -3.32 -21.17 -9.71
CA LYS A 129 -3.52 -22.17 -10.73
C LYS A 129 -4.82 -21.95 -11.51
N PHE A 130 -5.92 -21.66 -10.84
CA PHE A 130 -7.18 -21.31 -11.49
C PHE A 130 -7.02 -20.08 -12.38
N LEU A 131 -6.31 -19.04 -11.92
CA LEU A 131 -6.04 -17.84 -12.71
C LEU A 131 -5.19 -18.17 -13.94
N GLU A 132 -4.16 -19.02 -13.81
CA GLU A 132 -3.34 -19.48 -14.94
C GLU A 132 -4.17 -20.21 -16.00
N GLU A 133 -5.12 -21.06 -15.58
CA GLU A 133 -5.97 -21.85 -16.47
C GLU A 133 -7.08 -21.00 -17.11
N SER A 134 -7.61 -19.99 -16.44
CA SER A 134 -8.75 -19.19 -16.88
C SER A 134 -8.39 -17.90 -17.61
N SER A 135 -7.20 -17.36 -17.35
CA SER A 135 -6.76 -16.11 -17.97
C SER A 135 -6.27 -16.31 -19.41
N PRO A 136 -6.63 -15.42 -20.34
CA PRO A 136 -6.05 -15.42 -21.68
C PRO A 136 -4.52 -15.29 -21.71
N LEU A 137 -3.92 -14.72 -20.66
CA LEU A 137 -2.47 -14.57 -20.52
C LEU A 137 -1.81 -15.84 -19.97
N GLY A 138 -2.57 -16.76 -19.37
CA GLY A 138 -2.05 -18.00 -18.79
C GLY A 138 -0.89 -17.76 -17.84
N ALA A 139 0.19 -18.50 -17.99
CA ALA A 139 1.42 -18.35 -17.20
C ALA A 139 2.12 -16.97 -17.35
N ASN A 140 1.74 -16.17 -18.35
CA ASN A 140 2.28 -14.83 -18.55
C ASN A 140 1.50 -13.75 -17.77
N HIS A 141 0.39 -14.10 -17.13
CA HIS A 141 -0.34 -13.18 -16.27
C HIS A 141 0.60 -12.63 -15.19
N PRO A 142 0.69 -11.31 -14.94
CA PRO A 142 1.68 -10.72 -14.04
C PRO A 142 1.71 -11.38 -12.65
N ALA A 143 0.55 -11.63 -12.03
CA ALA A 143 0.46 -12.30 -10.74
C ALA A 143 1.01 -13.74 -10.79
N VAL A 144 0.57 -14.53 -11.78
CA VAL A 144 0.98 -15.92 -11.95
C VAL A 144 2.47 -16.03 -12.24
N LYS A 145 2.99 -15.16 -13.11
CA LYS A 145 4.41 -15.12 -13.48
C LYS A 145 5.32 -14.89 -12.27
N GLN A 146 4.99 -13.94 -11.41
CA GLN A 146 5.79 -13.67 -10.21
C GLN A 146 5.62 -14.77 -9.15
N TYR A 147 4.39 -15.28 -9.00
CA TYR A 147 4.12 -16.40 -8.13
C TYR A 147 4.93 -17.64 -8.50
N ASN A 148 4.87 -18.05 -9.77
CA ASN A 148 5.62 -19.21 -10.27
C ASN A 148 7.13 -19.05 -10.11
N LYS A 149 7.69 -17.82 -10.25
CA LYS A 149 9.10 -17.56 -9.98
C LYS A 149 9.46 -17.80 -8.52
N CYS A 150 8.62 -17.32 -7.59
CA CYS A 150 8.82 -17.50 -6.15
C CYS A 150 8.72 -18.99 -5.77
N MET A 151 7.72 -19.71 -6.30
CA MET A 151 7.44 -21.12 -5.95
C MET A 151 8.44 -22.13 -6.54
N ARG A 152 9.39 -21.72 -7.40
CA ARG A 152 10.48 -22.57 -7.90
C ARG A 152 11.55 -22.91 -6.84
N GLY A 153 11.57 -22.20 -5.73
CA GLY A 153 12.47 -22.48 -4.61
C GLY A 153 12.16 -23.81 -3.89
N ALA A 154 13.10 -24.29 -3.08
CA ALA A 154 12.84 -25.42 -2.20
C ALA A 154 11.71 -25.07 -1.21
N GLY A 155 10.91 -26.08 -0.79
CA GLY A 155 9.73 -25.87 0.04
C GLY A 155 9.99 -25.07 1.33
N ASP A 156 11.11 -25.34 2.02
CA ASP A 156 11.49 -24.59 3.23
C ASP A 156 11.87 -23.14 2.93
N THR A 157 12.49 -22.89 1.78
CA THR A 157 12.80 -21.53 1.31
C THR A 157 11.50 -20.75 1.03
N VAL A 158 10.55 -21.35 0.32
CA VAL A 158 9.24 -20.75 0.03
C VAL A 158 8.49 -20.45 1.32
N ARG A 159 8.48 -21.38 2.27
CA ARG A 159 7.87 -21.18 3.59
C ARG A 159 8.48 -19.98 4.32
N SER A 160 9.80 -19.86 4.30
CA SER A 160 10.51 -18.74 4.94
C SER A 160 10.17 -17.40 4.27
N ILE A 161 10.02 -17.36 2.95
CA ILE A 161 9.58 -16.16 2.20
C ILE A 161 8.16 -15.76 2.63
N ILE A 162 7.24 -16.71 2.72
CA ILE A 162 5.84 -16.44 3.15
C ILE A 162 5.82 -15.91 4.59
N ILE A 163 6.59 -16.49 5.51
CA ILE A 163 6.71 -16.03 6.90
C ILE A 163 7.29 -14.61 6.94
N SER A 164 8.33 -14.33 6.15
CA SER A 164 8.92 -12.99 6.05
C SER A 164 7.91 -11.96 5.60
N ALA A 165 7.16 -12.24 4.54
CA ALA A 165 6.12 -11.35 4.01
C ALA A 165 5.00 -11.09 5.04
N ASN A 166 4.52 -12.15 5.72
CA ASN A 166 3.53 -12.03 6.80
C ASN A 166 4.06 -11.16 7.96
N SER A 167 5.29 -11.42 8.41
CA SER A 167 5.92 -10.64 9.49
C SER A 167 6.09 -9.17 9.11
N ARG A 168 6.48 -8.89 7.86
CA ARG A 168 6.63 -7.53 7.35
C ARG A 168 5.31 -6.76 7.37
N LEU A 169 4.19 -7.41 7.07
CA LEU A 169 2.88 -6.77 6.97
C LEU A 169 2.02 -6.91 8.24
N ALA A 170 2.54 -7.54 9.30
CA ALA A 170 1.80 -7.77 10.55
C ALA A 170 1.26 -6.47 11.20
N PHE A 171 1.98 -5.34 11.05
CA PHE A 171 1.52 -4.04 11.55
C PHE A 171 0.24 -3.53 10.87
N LEU A 172 -0.08 -4.03 9.66
CA LEU A 172 -1.33 -3.71 8.96
C LEU A 172 -2.55 -4.40 9.58
N GLU A 173 -2.38 -5.42 10.43
CA GLU A 173 -3.50 -6.09 11.11
C GLU A 173 -4.23 -5.19 12.12
N ASN A 174 -3.65 -4.03 12.45
CA ASN A 174 -4.31 -3.02 13.26
C ASN A 174 -5.55 -2.47 12.54
N LYS A 175 -6.71 -2.55 13.18
CA LYS A 175 -8.00 -2.13 12.62
C LYS A 175 -8.03 -0.66 12.16
N GLN A 176 -7.36 0.23 12.90
CA GLN A 176 -7.31 1.65 12.55
C GLN A 176 -6.48 1.87 11.28
N VAL A 177 -5.37 1.14 11.13
CA VAL A 177 -4.52 1.17 9.93
C VAL A 177 -5.28 0.60 8.73
N LEU A 178 -5.96 -0.55 8.89
CA LEU A 178 -6.79 -1.12 7.82
C LEU A 178 -7.91 -0.17 7.39
N ARG A 179 -8.59 0.48 8.35
CA ARG A 179 -9.59 1.50 8.04
C ARG A 179 -8.98 2.65 7.22
N LEU A 180 -7.85 3.18 7.68
CA LEU A 180 -7.16 4.29 7.00
C LEU A 180 -6.77 3.94 5.56
N LEU A 181 -6.37 2.69 5.30
CA LEU A 181 -5.94 2.19 3.98
C LEU A 181 -7.04 1.48 3.19
N SER A 182 -8.31 1.55 3.63
CA SER A 182 -9.41 0.76 3.05
C SER A 182 -10.00 1.34 1.76
N LYS A 183 -10.10 2.67 1.67
CA LYS A 183 -10.68 3.45 0.55
C LYS A 183 -9.87 4.72 0.34
N ASP A 184 -10.06 5.38 -0.78
CA ASP A 184 -9.43 6.68 -1.03
C ASP A 184 -10.42 7.83 -0.83
N GLU A 185 -10.04 8.78 0.00
CA GLU A 185 -10.78 10.03 0.25
C GLU A 185 -9.90 11.25 -0.07
N LEU A 186 -8.61 11.05 -0.39
CA LEU A 186 -7.69 12.14 -0.66
C LEU A 186 -7.85 12.73 -2.05
N ASN A 187 -7.99 11.87 -3.07
CA ASN A 187 -7.99 12.24 -4.48
C ASN A 187 -6.77 13.13 -4.81
N LEU A 188 -5.57 12.52 -4.82
CA LEU A 188 -4.29 13.25 -4.88
C LEU A 188 -4.16 14.17 -6.09
N SER A 189 -4.83 13.85 -7.21
CA SER A 189 -4.86 14.70 -8.39
C SER A 189 -5.48 16.08 -8.13
N ASP A 190 -6.41 16.21 -7.16
CA ASP A 190 -7.02 17.50 -6.80
C ASP A 190 -5.98 18.54 -6.32
N ILE A 191 -4.81 18.09 -5.83
CA ILE A 191 -3.73 18.97 -5.41
C ILE A 191 -3.16 19.73 -6.62
N GLY A 192 -3.06 19.07 -7.78
CA GLY A 192 -2.51 19.66 -9.01
C GLY A 192 -3.53 20.40 -9.86
N ILE A 193 -4.67 19.75 -10.10
CA ILE A 193 -5.65 20.22 -11.12
C ILE A 193 -6.93 20.83 -10.54
N GLY A 194 -7.00 21.00 -9.22
CA GLY A 194 -8.22 21.46 -8.53
C GLY A 194 -9.22 20.34 -8.28
N VAL A 195 -10.18 20.57 -7.40
CA VAL A 195 -11.16 19.55 -6.98
C VAL A 195 -11.99 19.10 -8.18
N ASN A 196 -11.97 17.80 -8.45
CA ASN A 196 -12.59 17.21 -9.64
C ASN A 196 -12.13 17.83 -10.97
N GLY A 197 -10.92 18.41 -11.00
CA GLY A 197 -10.37 19.04 -12.21
C GLY A 197 -10.94 20.43 -12.53
N ASP A 198 -11.49 21.15 -11.56
CA ASP A 198 -12.08 22.48 -11.75
C ASP A 198 -11.03 23.59 -12.03
N GLY A 199 -9.74 23.32 -11.79
CA GLY A 199 -8.65 24.27 -11.99
C GLY A 199 -8.58 25.43 -10.98
N GLU A 200 -9.58 25.57 -10.13
CA GLU A 200 -9.79 26.73 -9.25
C GLU A 200 -9.64 26.38 -7.77
N THR A 201 -10.33 25.34 -7.29
CA THR A 201 -10.35 24.96 -5.87
C THR A 201 -9.01 24.41 -5.43
N LYS A 202 -8.41 25.06 -4.44
CA LYS A 202 -7.09 24.67 -3.91
C LYS A 202 -7.24 23.62 -2.81
N THR A 203 -6.34 22.66 -2.77
CA THR A 203 -6.28 21.61 -1.75
C THR A 203 -5.15 21.89 -0.78
N ALA A 204 -5.46 21.80 0.51
CA ALA A 204 -4.48 21.81 1.61
C ALA A 204 -4.44 20.43 2.26
N LEU A 205 -3.39 19.65 2.00
CA LEU A 205 -3.20 18.33 2.60
C LEU A 205 -2.28 18.44 3.82
N PHE A 206 -2.81 18.07 4.98
CA PHE A 206 -2.05 17.99 6.23
C PHE A 206 -1.68 16.54 6.54
N CYS A 207 -0.38 16.30 6.75
CA CYS A 207 0.15 15.01 7.20
C CYS A 207 0.55 15.13 8.68
N VAL A 208 -0.34 14.71 9.58
CA VAL A 208 -0.11 14.73 11.03
C VAL A 208 0.62 13.44 11.42
N ILE A 209 1.89 13.57 11.81
CA ILE A 209 2.82 12.46 12.01
C ILE A 209 3.39 12.55 13.42
N PRO A 210 3.31 11.47 14.26
CA PRO A 210 3.89 11.51 15.59
C PRO A 210 5.43 11.59 15.55
N ASP A 211 6.01 12.46 16.38
CA ASP A 211 7.48 12.60 16.50
C ASP A 211 8.13 11.35 17.11
N SER A 212 7.45 10.73 18.08
CA SER A 212 7.97 9.64 18.90
C SER A 212 7.73 8.25 18.30
N ASP A 213 6.69 8.07 17.52
CA ASP A 213 6.33 6.78 16.93
C ASP A 213 6.50 6.81 15.41
N LYS A 214 7.45 6.01 14.92
CA LYS A 214 7.77 5.89 13.50
C LYS A 214 7.13 4.66 12.83
N SER A 215 6.37 3.87 13.58
CA SER A 215 5.82 2.58 13.12
C SER A 215 4.98 2.70 11.86
N TYR A 216 4.28 3.83 11.68
CA TYR A 216 3.40 4.07 10.54
C TYR A 216 3.95 5.07 9.50
N ASN A 217 5.22 5.46 9.62
CA ASN A 217 5.83 6.41 8.68
C ASN A 217 5.90 5.88 7.23
N PHE A 218 5.83 4.55 7.05
CA PHE A 218 5.74 3.94 5.72
C PHE A 218 4.50 4.43 4.94
N ILE A 219 3.38 4.72 5.63
CA ILE A 219 2.16 5.27 5.00
C ILE A 219 2.47 6.61 4.36
N ILE A 220 3.19 7.47 5.07
CA ILE A 220 3.62 8.78 4.56
C ILE A 220 4.63 8.63 3.42
N GLY A 221 5.55 7.67 3.51
CA GLY A 221 6.49 7.36 2.44
C GLY A 221 5.79 6.96 1.14
N MET A 222 4.79 6.08 1.22
CA MET A 222 3.96 5.70 0.08
C MET A 222 3.16 6.90 -0.45
N LEU A 223 2.54 7.66 0.45
CA LEU A 223 1.73 8.84 0.10
C LEU A 223 2.56 9.86 -0.69
N TYR A 224 3.72 10.27 -0.17
CA TYR A 224 4.57 11.23 -0.88
C TYR A 224 5.05 10.70 -2.23
N THR A 225 5.41 9.43 -2.32
CA THR A 225 5.80 8.82 -3.60
C THR A 225 4.68 8.95 -4.62
N GLN A 226 3.43 8.64 -4.23
CA GLN A 226 2.29 8.71 -5.13
C GLN A 226 1.87 10.15 -5.44
N ILE A 227 1.99 11.07 -4.49
CA ILE A 227 1.77 12.50 -4.76
C ILE A 227 2.69 12.99 -5.89
N PHE A 228 3.99 12.68 -5.82
CA PHE A 228 4.94 13.07 -6.88
C PHE A 228 4.74 12.33 -8.21
N GLN A 229 3.97 11.24 -8.22
CA GLN A 229 3.57 10.57 -9.46
C GLN A 229 2.31 11.17 -10.08
N GLU A 230 1.42 11.74 -9.26
CA GLU A 230 0.15 12.31 -9.69
C GLU A 230 0.27 13.79 -10.12
N LEU A 231 1.29 14.52 -9.64
CA LEU A 231 1.58 15.92 -9.96
C LEU A 231 2.55 16.06 -11.13
#